data_d0af1a401c450c12ce444188a76f77f6
#
_entry.id   d0af1a401c450c12ce444188a76f77f6
#
_cell.length_a   1.000
_cell.length_b   1.000
_cell.length_c   1.000
_cell.angle_alpha   90.00
_cell.angle_beta   90.00
_cell.angle_gamma   90.00
#
_symmetry.space_group_name_H-M   'P 1'
#
loop_
_entity.id
_entity.type
_entity.pdbx_description
1 polymer ?
#
loop_
_entity_poly.entity_id
_entity_poly.type
_entity_poly.pdbx_seq_one_letter_code
_entity_poly.pdbx_strand_id
1 'polypeptide(L)' 'MAKIQIKQVKSRINRPWRQKRTLDSLGLRKLNHTVVKEDTPSIMGMVNAVRHLVEVTKVAE' A
#
# COMPACT_ATOMS: atom_id res chain seq x y z
N MET A 1 -0.98 5.67 -18.41
CA MET A 1 -0.15 5.44 -17.23
C MET A 1 -0.59 4.17 -16.54
N ALA A 2 0.36 3.45 -15.98
CA ALA A 2 0.03 2.19 -15.32
C ALA A 2 -0.58 2.43 -13.95
N LYS A 3 -1.45 1.53 -13.54
CA LYS A 3 -2.03 1.53 -12.20
C LYS A 3 -1.65 0.26 -11.48
N ILE A 4 -1.58 0.34 -10.17
CA ILE A 4 -1.31 -0.80 -9.32
C ILE A 4 -2.40 -0.93 -8.27
N GLN A 5 -2.69 -2.18 -7.92
CA GLN A 5 -3.63 -2.50 -6.85
C GLN A 5 -2.82 -2.91 -5.63
N ILE A 6 -3.09 -2.26 -4.51
CA ILE A 6 -2.36 -2.49 -3.27
C ILE A 6 -3.34 -3.05 -2.25
N LYS A 7 -3.02 -4.22 -1.71
CA LYS A 7 -3.87 -4.87 -0.71
C LYS A 7 -3.07 -5.05 0.56
N GLN A 8 -3.63 -4.62 1.69
CA GLN A 8 -3.01 -4.84 2.99
C GLN A 8 -3.25 -6.30 3.40
N VAL A 9 -2.18 -7.08 3.45
CA VAL A 9 -2.27 -8.52 3.77
C VAL A 9 -1.85 -8.84 5.19
N LYS A 10 -1.21 -7.91 5.88
CA LYS A 10 -0.82 -8.10 7.28
C LYS A 10 -1.31 -6.94 8.12
N SER A 11 -1.67 -7.25 9.39
CA SER A 11 -2.14 -6.24 10.31
C SER A 11 -1.04 -5.22 10.59
N ARG A 12 -1.44 -3.95 10.76
CA ARG A 12 -0.52 -2.89 11.15
C ARG A 12 -0.37 -2.78 12.66
N ILE A 13 -1.04 -3.64 13.41
CA ILE A 13 -0.89 -3.69 14.86
C ILE A 13 0.53 -4.12 15.19
N ASN A 14 1.16 -3.45 16.16
CA ASN A 14 2.55 -3.69 16.59
C ASN A 14 3.58 -3.29 15.53
N ARG A 15 3.20 -2.46 14.56
CA ARG A 15 4.15 -1.91 13.60
C ARG A 15 4.53 -0.49 13.99
N PRO A 16 5.74 -0.01 13.57
CA PRO A 16 6.12 1.38 13.82
C PRO A 16 5.06 2.35 13.29
N TRP A 17 4.85 3.46 13.99
CA TRP A 17 3.84 4.42 13.60
C TRP A 17 4.08 4.99 12.19
N ARG A 18 5.34 5.03 11.75
CA ARG A 18 5.66 5.50 10.39
C ARG A 18 5.05 4.61 9.34
N GLN A 19 5.06 3.30 9.56
CA GLN A 19 4.44 2.34 8.64
C GLN A 19 2.93 2.48 8.66
N LYS A 20 2.34 2.66 9.84
CA LYS A 20 0.90 2.89 9.95
C LYS A 20 0.51 4.15 9.20
N ARG A 21 1.28 5.22 9.34
CA ARG A 21 1.03 6.48 8.66
C ARG A 21 1.14 6.33 7.15
N THR A 22 2.13 5.55 6.68
CA THR A 22 2.29 5.28 5.26
C THR A 22 1.08 4.53 4.71
N LEU A 23 0.59 3.53 5.45
CA LEU A 23 -0.60 2.80 5.05
C LEU A 23 -1.82 3.73 4.98
N ASP A 24 -1.96 4.63 5.94
CA ASP A 24 -3.05 5.61 5.93
C ASP A 24 -2.96 6.54 4.72
N SER A 25 -1.75 6.96 4.36
CA SER A 25 -1.51 7.80 3.19
C SER A 25 -1.89 7.09 1.89
N LEU A 26 -1.71 5.77 1.86
CA LEU A 26 -2.12 4.95 0.72
C LEU A 26 -3.63 4.69 0.71
N GLY A 27 -4.31 4.96 1.81
CA GLY A 27 -5.73 4.68 1.95
C GLY A 27 -6.05 3.31 2.51
N LEU A 28 -5.04 2.58 2.98
CA LEU A 28 -5.19 1.25 3.55
C LEU A 28 -5.37 1.37 5.05
N ARG A 29 -6.58 1.18 5.52
CA ARG A 29 -6.89 1.35 6.95
C ARG A 29 -7.26 0.06 7.66
N LYS A 30 -7.58 -0.98 6.91
CA LYS A 30 -8.02 -2.25 7.47
C LYS A 30 -7.30 -3.40 6.78
N LEU A 31 -7.20 -4.51 7.50
CA LEU A 31 -6.67 -5.73 6.92
C LEU A 31 -7.53 -6.14 5.72
N ASN A 32 -6.87 -6.58 4.66
CA ASN A 32 -7.51 -6.96 3.40
C ASN A 32 -8.17 -5.81 2.63
N HIS A 33 -7.96 -4.58 3.07
CA HIS A 33 -8.42 -3.42 2.33
C HIS A 33 -7.58 -3.27 1.06
N THR A 34 -8.22 -2.95 -0.04
CA THR A 34 -7.57 -2.85 -1.35
C THR A 34 -7.78 -1.45 -1.92
N VAL A 35 -6.74 -0.88 -2.48
CA VAL A 35 -6.81 0.41 -3.17
C VAL A 35 -6.09 0.32 -4.50
N VAL A 36 -6.49 1.17 -5.45
CA VAL A 36 -5.83 1.29 -6.75
C VAL A 36 -5.21 2.68 -6.82
N LYS A 37 -3.93 2.72 -7.14
CA LYS A 37 -3.17 3.97 -7.25
C LYS A 37 -2.36 3.96 -8.54
N GLU A 38 -2.00 5.15 -9.01
CA GLU A 38 -1.13 5.27 -10.17
C GLU A 38 0.30 4.87 -9.78
N ASP A 39 1.01 4.34 -10.76
CA ASP A 39 2.40 3.90 -10.61
C ASP A 39 3.33 5.11 -10.71
N THR A 40 3.26 6.00 -9.73
CA THR A 40 4.14 7.16 -9.66
C THR A 40 5.30 6.91 -8.71
N PRO A 41 6.44 7.64 -8.86
CA PRO A 41 7.55 7.47 -7.93
C PRO A 41 7.15 7.69 -6.47
N SER A 42 6.26 8.64 -6.19
CA SER A 42 5.80 8.89 -4.83
C SER A 42 5.05 7.70 -4.25
N ILE A 43 4.15 7.12 -5.03
CA ILE A 43 3.38 5.95 -4.61
C ILE A 43 4.29 4.74 -4.43
N MET A 44 5.21 4.52 -5.38
CA MET A 44 6.13 3.40 -5.30
C MET A 44 7.06 3.51 -4.09
N GLY A 45 7.46 4.71 -3.72
CA GLY A 45 8.26 4.93 -2.51
C GLY A 45 7.50 4.55 -1.25
N MET A 46 6.23 4.93 -1.17
CA MET A 46 5.39 4.55 -0.03
C MET A 46 5.15 3.05 0.02
N VAL A 47 4.90 2.43 -1.12
CA VAL A 47 4.70 0.98 -1.22
C VAL A 47 5.95 0.24 -0.76
N ASN A 48 7.14 0.69 -1.19
CA ASN A 48 8.39 0.06 -0.78
C ASN A 48 8.60 0.11 0.73
N ALA A 49 8.16 1.18 1.37
CA ALA A 49 8.29 1.34 2.83
C ALA A 49 7.45 0.32 3.60
N VAL A 50 6.36 -0.16 3.01
CA VAL A 50 5.44 -1.10 3.66
C VAL A 50 5.21 -2.37 2.87
N ARG A 51 6.11 -2.69 1.93
CA ARG A 51 5.93 -3.85 1.04
C ARG A 51 5.76 -5.17 1.78
N HIS A 52 6.32 -5.26 2.98
CA HIS A 52 6.18 -6.46 3.81
C HIS A 52 4.79 -6.60 4.43
N LEU A 53 3.97 -5.56 4.34
CA LEU A 53 2.62 -5.54 4.88
C LEU A 53 1.55 -5.57 3.79
N VAL A 54 1.94 -5.38 2.56
CA VAL A 54 0.99 -5.27 1.45
C VAL A 54 1.40 -6.18 0.30
N GLU A 55 0.42 -6.46 -0.55
CA GLU A 55 0.63 -7.16 -1.80
C GLU A 55 0.28 -6.23 -2.94
N VAL A 56 1.19 -6.10 -3.90
CA VAL A 56 1.00 -5.20 -5.05
C VAL A 56 0.78 -6.02 -6.30
N THR A 57 -0.26 -5.69 -7.03
CA THR A 57 -0.58 -6.34 -8.30
C THR A 57 -0.78 -5.25 -9.35
N LYS A 58 -0.24 -5.47 -10.54
CA LYS A 58 -0.45 -4.53 -11.64
C LYS A 58 -1.89 -4.67 -12.15
N VAL A 59 -2.52 -3.53 -12.40
CA VAL A 59 -3.86 -3.49 -12.95
C VAL A 59 -3.72 -3.23 -14.44
N ALA A 60 -4.32 -4.12 -15.24
CA ALA A 60 -4.35 -3.93 -16.67
C ALA A 60 -5.31 -2.80 -17.02
N GLU A 61 -4.91 -1.97 -17.97
CA GLU A 61 -5.75 -0.90 -18.48
C GLU A 61 -6.06 -1.10 -19.94
#